data_74b90d3109267c70dff5c14201f682d0
#
_entry.id   74b90d3109267c70dff5c14201f682d0
#
_cell.length_a   1.000
_cell.length_b   1.000
_cell.length_c   1.000
_cell.angle_alpha   90.00
_cell.angle_beta   90.00
_cell.angle_gamma   90.00
#
_symmetry.space_group_name_H-M   'P 1'
#
loop_
_entity.id
_entity.type
_entity.pdbx_description
1 polymer ?
#
loop_
_entity_poly.entity_id
_entity_poly.type
_entity_poly.pdbx_seq_one_letter_code
_entity_poly.pdbx_strand_id
1 'polypeptide(L)'
;MLKKVFCVVLGIVLLSLSSEAKEVKSKKDVKKEAYHAVWQKLYGGDEDDIAYDIVALENGDSAIVGTCKSYNAQRTDICVTRMTAKGDMKWRLWIGGKKKDEGKAIARAADGSILVLGSSKSFSENYDYDLLVAKVSLEGKLVWQQNLGGKRDEFAGGIAGTDNGGALVVGDSESYGDGDKDIYIAKLDKNGKVVNDHTIGGKKADSAKSLTRTRDGKFVLVGYREVARAGDADFFVMKLDENGKKIWARTYGQEAEDILLGVTATVDNGIVAIGKTRSYGSEQSDLTVMKFDAKGKLIWHKIYGFKYYEYGNAVATTRDGGFILVGGTNTLGKGNHSAYVLALNKVGELIWSHVYGDERKDVAHGVARMSDGSVIVVGESDSYSRATNFYMLKVSK
;
A
#
# COMPACT_ATOMS: atom_id res chain seq x y z
N MET A 1 29.20 61.99 -6.04
CA MET A 1 27.84 61.45 -5.77
C MET A 1 27.85 59.97 -6.06
N LEU A 2 28.09 59.12 -5.07
CA LEU A 2 28.04 57.67 -5.18
C LEU A 2 26.64 57.17 -4.92
N LYS A 3 25.99 56.55 -5.88
CA LYS A 3 24.74 55.78 -5.69
C LYS A 3 25.11 54.39 -5.17
N LYS A 4 24.71 54.09 -3.93
CA LYS A 4 24.71 52.73 -3.35
C LYS A 4 23.59 51.93 -3.98
N VAL A 5 23.96 50.83 -4.65
CA VAL A 5 23.02 49.77 -5.08
C VAL A 5 22.88 48.79 -3.92
N PHE A 6 21.67 48.63 -3.39
CA PHE A 6 21.33 47.59 -2.43
C PHE A 6 21.04 46.28 -3.19
N CYS A 7 21.94 45.33 -3.08
CA CYS A 7 21.62 43.95 -3.43
C CYS A 7 20.86 43.29 -2.29
N VAL A 8 19.60 42.95 -2.54
CA VAL A 8 18.83 42.05 -1.67
C VAL A 8 19.25 40.64 -2.01
N VAL A 9 20.05 40.00 -1.14
CA VAL A 9 20.36 38.57 -1.21
C VAL A 9 19.17 37.82 -0.64
N LEU A 10 18.40 37.17 -1.52
CA LEU A 10 17.40 36.18 -1.12
C LEU A 10 18.15 34.95 -0.56
N GLY A 11 18.14 34.79 0.75
CA GLY A 11 18.70 33.63 1.41
C GLY A 11 17.83 32.40 1.14
N ILE A 12 18.29 31.56 0.21
CA ILE A 12 17.77 30.19 0.07
C ILE A 12 18.31 29.41 1.27
N VAL A 13 17.44 29.12 2.23
CA VAL A 13 17.75 28.16 3.30
C VAL A 13 17.68 26.77 2.69
N LEU A 14 18.83 26.29 2.24
CA LEU A 14 19.06 24.87 1.96
C LEU A 14 19.09 24.14 3.31
N LEU A 15 17.94 23.57 3.71
CA LEU A 15 17.91 22.53 4.74
C LEU A 15 18.61 21.31 4.20
N SER A 16 19.91 21.15 4.51
CA SER A 16 20.62 19.91 4.32
C SER A 16 20.00 18.83 5.22
N LEU A 17 19.12 18.01 4.66
CA LEU A 17 18.69 16.78 5.30
C LEU A 17 19.88 15.82 5.31
N SER A 18 20.60 15.73 6.44
CA SER A 18 21.59 14.72 6.64
C SER A 18 20.90 13.35 6.65
N SER A 19 21.01 12.61 5.54
CA SER A 19 20.63 11.20 5.48
C SER A 19 21.65 10.39 6.27
N GLU A 20 21.40 10.12 7.55
CA GLU A 20 22.14 9.08 8.26
C GLU A 20 21.62 7.71 7.80
N ALA A 21 22.25 7.13 6.81
CA ALA A 21 22.16 5.70 6.54
C ALA A 21 22.78 4.97 7.75
N LYS A 22 21.95 4.42 8.64
CA LYS A 22 22.41 3.59 9.74
C LYS A 22 22.52 2.15 9.24
N GLU A 23 23.75 1.69 9.10
CA GLU A 23 24.11 0.28 8.96
C GLU A 23 23.46 -0.52 10.10
N VAL A 24 22.64 -1.51 9.78
CA VAL A 24 22.06 -2.44 10.76
C VAL A 24 23.18 -3.30 11.30
N LYS A 25 23.67 -2.98 12.49
CA LYS A 25 24.67 -3.78 13.21
C LYS A 25 24.18 -5.22 13.38
N SER A 26 25.10 -6.15 13.13
CA SER A 26 24.89 -7.60 13.21
C SER A 26 24.21 -8.06 14.51
N LYS A 27 23.46 -9.12 14.40
CA LYS A 27 22.64 -9.96 15.31
C LYS A 27 22.92 -10.01 16.83
N LYS A 28 23.80 -9.24 17.45
CA LYS A 28 24.23 -9.50 18.85
C LYS A 28 23.59 -8.65 19.95
N ASP A 29 22.87 -7.55 19.65
CA ASP A 29 22.45 -6.60 20.69
C ASP A 29 20.95 -6.22 20.70
N VAL A 30 20.04 -6.99 20.11
CA VAL A 30 18.60 -6.72 20.19
C VAL A 30 18.02 -7.41 21.43
N LYS A 31 17.59 -6.61 22.42
CA LYS A 31 16.95 -7.05 23.67
C LYS A 31 15.75 -7.98 23.42
N LYS A 32 15.56 -8.94 24.34
CA LYS A 32 14.70 -10.11 24.36
C LYS A 32 13.16 -9.87 24.41
N GLU A 33 12.64 -8.74 23.96
CA GLU A 33 11.20 -8.49 23.75
C GLU A 33 10.88 -8.36 22.25
N ALA A 34 11.41 -9.30 21.48
CA ALA A 34 11.31 -9.28 20.04
C ALA A 34 9.98 -9.88 19.56
N TYR A 35 9.37 -9.27 18.55
CA TYR A 35 8.30 -9.87 17.79
C TYR A 35 8.68 -11.27 17.31
N HIS A 36 7.74 -12.21 17.36
CA HIS A 36 7.96 -13.60 16.93
C HIS A 36 6.78 -14.08 16.08
N ALA A 37 7.05 -15.02 15.18
CA ALA A 37 6.01 -15.70 14.43
C ALA A 37 5.21 -16.61 15.35
N VAL A 38 3.90 -16.39 15.40
CA VAL A 38 2.96 -17.26 16.12
C VAL A 38 2.60 -18.46 15.26
N TRP A 39 2.30 -18.20 14.00
CA TRP A 39 2.06 -19.20 12.96
C TRP A 39 2.28 -18.60 11.57
N GLN A 40 2.56 -19.47 10.61
CA GLN A 40 2.54 -19.16 9.18
C GLN A 40 1.78 -20.25 8.45
N LYS A 41 1.02 -19.86 7.43
CA LYS A 41 0.17 -20.74 6.65
C LYS A 41 0.19 -20.35 5.19
N LEU A 42 -0.02 -21.35 4.34
CA LEU A 42 -0.17 -21.22 2.89
C LEU A 42 -1.58 -21.63 2.49
N TYR A 43 -2.14 -20.92 1.55
CA TYR A 43 -3.44 -21.22 0.94
C TYR A 43 -3.32 -21.05 -0.55
N GLY A 44 -3.76 -22.00 -1.30
CA GLY A 44 -3.72 -21.98 -2.75
C GLY A 44 -4.13 -23.34 -3.30
N GLY A 45 -4.10 -23.44 -4.60
CA GLY A 45 -4.30 -24.68 -5.34
C GLY A 45 -3.12 -24.99 -6.21
N ASP A 46 -3.40 -25.51 -7.42
CA ASP A 46 -2.37 -25.92 -8.38
C ASP A 46 -1.89 -24.76 -9.28
N GLU A 47 -2.51 -23.60 -9.16
CA GLU A 47 -2.22 -22.38 -9.92
C GLU A 47 -1.91 -21.20 -8.97
N ASP A 48 -1.46 -20.07 -9.54
CA ASP A 48 -0.98 -18.93 -8.77
C ASP A 48 -2.11 -18.20 -8.02
N ASP A 49 -1.93 -18.04 -6.71
CA ASP A 49 -2.81 -17.30 -5.82
C ASP A 49 -1.97 -16.32 -4.99
N ILE A 50 -2.28 -15.02 -5.08
CA ILE A 50 -1.51 -13.96 -4.42
C ILE A 50 -2.45 -13.12 -3.54
N ALA A 51 -2.06 -12.88 -2.28
CA ALA A 51 -2.76 -11.93 -1.40
C ALA A 51 -2.07 -10.56 -1.46
N TYR A 52 -2.84 -9.50 -1.72
CA TYR A 52 -2.29 -8.16 -1.84
C TYR A 52 -2.55 -7.28 -0.63
N ASP A 53 -3.74 -7.36 -0.03
CA ASP A 53 -4.08 -6.49 1.08
C ASP A 53 -5.00 -7.19 2.08
N ILE A 54 -5.04 -6.67 3.33
CA ILE A 54 -5.75 -7.26 4.46
C ILE A 54 -6.36 -6.19 5.35
N VAL A 55 -7.57 -6.44 5.85
CA VAL A 55 -8.22 -5.63 6.87
C VAL A 55 -8.67 -6.48 8.05
N ALA A 56 -8.45 -5.97 9.27
CA ALA A 56 -8.95 -6.59 10.49
C ALA A 56 -10.47 -6.38 10.63
N LEU A 57 -11.19 -7.43 11.07
CA LEU A 57 -12.61 -7.40 11.39
C LEU A 57 -12.82 -7.38 12.91
N GLU A 58 -14.05 -7.01 13.37
CA GLU A 58 -14.32 -6.75 14.79
C GLU A 58 -14.12 -7.94 15.72
N ASN A 59 -14.45 -9.13 15.26
CA ASN A 59 -14.38 -10.36 16.07
C ASN A 59 -12.99 -11.03 16.08
N GLY A 60 -11.95 -10.33 15.66
CA GLY A 60 -10.59 -10.85 15.51
C GLY A 60 -10.37 -11.63 14.21
N ASP A 61 -11.39 -11.79 13.35
CA ASP A 61 -11.22 -12.28 12.00
C ASP A 61 -10.50 -11.23 11.12
N SER A 62 -10.13 -11.62 9.91
CA SER A 62 -9.63 -10.73 8.88
C SER A 62 -10.31 -11.00 7.55
N ALA A 63 -10.36 -9.99 6.70
CA ALA A 63 -10.69 -10.13 5.30
C ALA A 63 -9.48 -9.76 4.45
N ILE A 64 -9.26 -10.49 3.38
CA ILE A 64 -8.08 -10.41 2.52
C ILE A 64 -8.54 -10.33 1.08
N VAL A 65 -7.92 -9.45 0.30
CA VAL A 65 -8.10 -9.39 -1.14
C VAL A 65 -6.85 -9.85 -1.84
N GLY A 66 -7.03 -10.53 -2.95
CA GLY A 66 -5.94 -10.99 -3.79
C GLY A 66 -6.37 -11.27 -5.21
N THR A 67 -5.45 -11.84 -5.96
CA THR A 67 -5.66 -12.35 -7.31
C THR A 67 -5.45 -13.85 -7.28
N CYS A 68 -6.47 -14.61 -7.66
CA CYS A 68 -6.46 -16.06 -7.62
C CYS A 68 -6.72 -16.64 -9.00
N LYS A 69 -5.96 -17.69 -9.34
CA LYS A 69 -6.12 -18.47 -10.57
C LYS A 69 -6.60 -19.89 -10.31
N SER A 70 -6.43 -20.36 -9.07
CA SER A 70 -6.93 -21.67 -8.62
C SER A 70 -8.45 -21.71 -8.47
N TYR A 71 -9.02 -22.92 -8.39
CA TYR A 71 -10.41 -23.19 -7.99
C TYR A 71 -11.51 -22.55 -8.87
N ASN A 72 -11.48 -22.78 -10.17
CA ASN A 72 -12.49 -22.37 -11.17
C ASN A 72 -12.34 -20.96 -11.78
N ALA A 73 -11.30 -20.22 -11.47
CA ALA A 73 -10.99 -19.04 -12.25
C ALA A 73 -10.68 -19.43 -13.71
N GLN A 74 -11.33 -18.82 -14.68
CA GLN A 74 -11.03 -19.09 -16.09
C GLN A 74 -9.67 -18.51 -16.50
N ARG A 75 -9.24 -17.44 -15.80
CA ARG A 75 -7.89 -16.86 -15.88
C ARG A 75 -7.45 -16.45 -14.48
N THR A 76 -7.48 -15.16 -14.16
CA THR A 76 -7.29 -14.63 -12.80
C THR A 76 -8.54 -13.89 -12.40
N ASP A 77 -9.03 -14.11 -11.18
CA ASP A 77 -10.16 -13.40 -10.60
C ASP A 77 -9.73 -12.68 -9.31
N ILE A 78 -10.42 -11.59 -8.98
CA ILE A 78 -10.33 -11.00 -7.65
C ILE A 78 -10.85 -12.01 -6.64
N CYS A 79 -10.05 -12.43 -5.68
CA CYS A 79 -10.50 -13.27 -4.59
C CYS A 79 -10.56 -12.51 -3.28
N VAL A 80 -11.70 -12.62 -2.61
CA VAL A 80 -11.93 -12.08 -1.27
C VAL A 80 -12.08 -13.25 -0.32
N THR A 81 -11.25 -13.29 0.72
CA THR A 81 -11.23 -14.43 1.65
C THR A 81 -11.41 -13.91 3.09
N ARG A 82 -12.33 -14.48 3.85
CA ARG A 82 -12.45 -14.24 5.29
C ARG A 82 -11.77 -15.34 6.06
N MET A 83 -10.91 -14.95 7.00
CA MET A 83 -10.12 -15.83 7.84
C MET A 83 -10.44 -15.61 9.31
N THR A 84 -10.43 -16.70 10.10
CA THR A 84 -10.52 -16.60 11.57
C THR A 84 -9.25 -16.03 12.17
N ALA A 85 -9.28 -15.65 13.45
CA ALA A 85 -8.10 -15.25 14.22
C ALA A 85 -7.00 -16.34 14.29
N LYS A 86 -7.36 -17.62 14.04
CA LYS A 86 -6.44 -18.76 13.98
C LYS A 86 -5.89 -19.02 12.56
N GLY A 87 -6.33 -18.22 11.59
CA GLY A 87 -5.97 -18.40 10.19
C GLY A 87 -6.79 -19.47 9.47
N ASP A 88 -7.92 -19.93 9.97
CA ASP A 88 -8.74 -20.88 9.23
C ASP A 88 -9.69 -20.13 8.31
N MET A 89 -9.87 -20.64 7.09
CA MET A 89 -10.74 -20.02 6.09
C MET A 89 -12.21 -20.24 6.47
N LYS A 90 -12.98 -19.13 6.54
CA LYS A 90 -14.43 -19.19 6.71
C LYS A 90 -15.17 -19.27 5.38
N TRP A 91 -14.76 -18.42 4.43
CA TRP A 91 -15.29 -18.41 3.07
C TRP A 91 -14.30 -17.69 2.13
N ARG A 92 -14.45 -17.98 0.84
CA ARG A 92 -13.80 -17.28 -0.26
C ARG A 92 -14.86 -16.93 -1.32
N LEU A 93 -14.78 -15.71 -1.85
CA LEU A 93 -15.61 -15.21 -2.93
C LEU A 93 -14.69 -14.82 -4.10
N TRP A 94 -15.06 -15.23 -5.31
CA TRP A 94 -14.42 -14.78 -6.56
C TRP A 94 -15.29 -13.71 -7.20
N ILE A 95 -14.66 -12.62 -7.63
CA ILE A 95 -15.28 -11.52 -8.35
C ILE A 95 -14.50 -11.34 -9.65
N GLY A 96 -15.12 -11.69 -10.75
CA GLY A 96 -14.48 -11.66 -12.05
C GLY A 96 -15.36 -12.26 -13.12
N GLY A 97 -14.80 -12.49 -14.28
CA GLY A 97 -15.51 -13.05 -15.42
C GLY A 97 -14.58 -13.87 -16.33
N LYS A 98 -14.71 -13.71 -17.64
CA LYS A 98 -13.96 -14.53 -18.62
C LYS A 98 -12.54 -14.05 -18.89
N LYS A 99 -12.14 -12.89 -18.37
CA LYS A 99 -10.86 -12.25 -18.64
C LYS A 99 -10.05 -12.10 -17.32
N LYS A 100 -8.97 -11.33 -17.38
CA LYS A 100 -8.16 -11.06 -16.20
C LYS A 100 -8.82 -10.05 -15.27
N ASP A 101 -8.90 -10.40 -14.01
CA ASP A 101 -9.37 -9.55 -12.94
C ASP A 101 -8.38 -9.66 -11.77
N GLU A 102 -7.92 -8.52 -11.24
CA GLU A 102 -6.82 -8.45 -10.29
C GLU A 102 -7.26 -7.65 -9.06
N GLY A 103 -7.25 -8.28 -7.87
CA GLY A 103 -7.56 -7.63 -6.61
C GLY A 103 -6.37 -6.84 -6.08
N LYS A 104 -6.62 -5.63 -5.54
CA LYS A 104 -5.52 -4.75 -5.12
C LYS A 104 -5.65 -4.25 -3.70
N ALA A 105 -6.81 -3.72 -3.29
CA ALA A 105 -6.98 -3.06 -2.00
C ALA A 105 -8.31 -3.44 -1.34
N ILE A 106 -8.33 -3.43 -0.01
CA ILE A 106 -9.49 -3.81 0.80
C ILE A 106 -9.65 -2.83 1.96
N ALA A 107 -10.91 -2.48 2.29
CA ALA A 107 -11.23 -1.65 3.43
C ALA A 107 -12.53 -2.09 4.11
N ARG A 108 -12.80 -1.57 5.30
CA ARG A 108 -14.11 -1.71 5.95
C ARG A 108 -15.00 -0.53 5.61
N ALA A 109 -16.25 -0.80 5.30
CA ALA A 109 -17.30 0.20 5.29
C ALA A 109 -17.77 0.53 6.71
N ALA A 110 -18.46 1.65 6.90
CA ALA A 110 -18.98 2.08 8.20
C ALA A 110 -20.03 1.12 8.77
N ASP A 111 -20.73 0.35 7.92
CA ASP A 111 -21.68 -0.69 8.33
C ASP A 111 -21.03 -2.05 8.63
N GLY A 112 -19.71 -2.11 8.64
CA GLY A 112 -18.92 -3.31 8.91
C GLY A 112 -18.70 -4.21 7.69
N SER A 113 -19.37 -4.00 6.56
CA SER A 113 -19.12 -4.75 5.32
C SER A 113 -17.75 -4.47 4.75
N ILE A 114 -17.36 -5.23 3.76
CA ILE A 114 -16.04 -5.23 3.14
C ILE A 114 -16.13 -4.48 1.80
N LEU A 115 -15.26 -3.50 1.60
CA LEU A 115 -15.04 -2.80 0.35
C LEU A 115 -13.79 -3.33 -0.33
N VAL A 116 -13.88 -3.61 -1.62
CA VAL A 116 -12.83 -4.21 -2.44
C VAL A 116 -12.57 -3.33 -3.66
N LEU A 117 -11.32 -3.15 -3.99
CA LEU A 117 -10.87 -2.49 -5.22
C LEU A 117 -9.92 -3.40 -5.99
N GLY A 118 -10.15 -3.49 -7.29
CA GLY A 118 -9.30 -4.20 -8.21
C GLY A 118 -9.29 -3.55 -9.59
N SER A 119 -8.55 -4.15 -10.51
CA SER A 119 -8.54 -3.82 -11.93
C SER A 119 -9.11 -4.99 -12.72
N SER A 120 -10.08 -4.73 -13.60
CA SER A 120 -10.83 -5.77 -14.28
C SER A 120 -10.88 -5.54 -15.80
N LYS A 121 -10.59 -6.61 -16.55
CA LYS A 121 -10.84 -6.66 -17.99
C LYS A 121 -12.18 -7.31 -18.33
N SER A 122 -12.80 -7.99 -17.37
CA SER A 122 -14.05 -8.74 -17.61
C SER A 122 -15.27 -7.85 -17.76
N PHE A 123 -15.25 -6.68 -17.15
CA PHE A 123 -16.37 -5.73 -17.11
C PHE A 123 -16.10 -4.47 -17.92
N SER A 124 -14.93 -4.35 -18.58
CA SER A 124 -14.61 -3.29 -19.52
C SER A 124 -15.26 -3.52 -20.90
N GLU A 125 -15.76 -2.46 -21.53
CA GLU A 125 -16.31 -2.50 -22.88
C GLU A 125 -15.22 -2.63 -23.96
N ASN A 126 -14.00 -2.13 -23.69
CA ASN A 126 -12.91 -2.02 -24.66
C ASN A 126 -11.80 -3.08 -24.50
N TYR A 127 -11.95 -4.05 -23.60
CA TYR A 127 -10.95 -5.09 -23.29
C TYR A 127 -9.69 -4.57 -22.58
N ASP A 128 -9.69 -3.35 -22.08
CA ASP A 128 -8.71 -2.73 -21.20
C ASP A 128 -9.01 -3.02 -19.73
N TYR A 129 -8.15 -2.56 -18.83
CA TYR A 129 -8.41 -2.61 -17.40
C TYR A 129 -9.25 -1.40 -16.97
N ASP A 130 -10.37 -1.66 -16.31
CA ASP A 130 -11.13 -0.66 -15.57
C ASP A 130 -11.00 -0.92 -14.06
N LEU A 131 -11.20 0.11 -13.23
CA LEU A 131 -11.31 -0.09 -11.79
C LEU A 131 -12.62 -0.82 -11.48
N LEU A 132 -12.53 -1.92 -10.76
CA LEU A 132 -13.69 -2.64 -10.22
C LEU A 132 -13.79 -2.40 -8.71
N VAL A 133 -14.85 -1.72 -8.29
CA VAL A 133 -15.18 -1.49 -6.89
C VAL A 133 -16.32 -2.43 -6.51
N ALA A 134 -16.16 -3.16 -5.41
CA ALA A 134 -17.21 -4.07 -4.94
C ALA A 134 -17.44 -3.92 -3.43
N LYS A 135 -18.67 -4.18 -3.01
CA LYS A 135 -19.06 -4.33 -1.59
C LYS A 135 -19.50 -5.75 -1.33
N VAL A 136 -18.91 -6.34 -0.30
CA VAL A 136 -19.13 -7.74 0.10
C VAL A 136 -19.63 -7.78 1.54
N SER A 137 -20.67 -8.56 1.82
CA SER A 137 -21.17 -8.76 3.19
C SER A 137 -20.18 -9.60 4.03
N LEU A 138 -20.34 -9.58 5.35
CA LEU A 138 -19.52 -10.41 6.24
C LEU A 138 -19.76 -11.93 6.03
N GLU A 139 -20.87 -12.32 5.40
CA GLU A 139 -21.20 -13.71 5.03
C GLU A 139 -20.61 -14.11 3.67
N GLY A 140 -19.89 -13.22 2.98
CA GLY A 140 -19.27 -13.51 1.69
C GLY A 140 -20.20 -13.33 0.49
N LYS A 141 -21.28 -12.54 0.61
CA LYS A 141 -22.19 -12.25 -0.50
C LYS A 141 -21.82 -10.93 -1.16
N LEU A 142 -21.73 -10.92 -2.47
CA LEU A 142 -21.60 -9.67 -3.24
C LEU A 142 -22.87 -8.84 -3.05
N VAL A 143 -22.73 -7.61 -2.53
CA VAL A 143 -23.84 -6.68 -2.32
C VAL A 143 -24.04 -5.82 -3.55
N TRP A 144 -22.97 -5.23 -4.06
CA TRP A 144 -22.93 -4.50 -5.32
C TRP A 144 -21.50 -4.48 -5.88
N GLN A 145 -21.40 -4.23 -7.18
CA GLN A 145 -20.15 -3.90 -7.86
C GLN A 145 -20.36 -2.75 -8.82
N GLN A 146 -19.33 -1.94 -9.03
CA GLN A 146 -19.29 -0.80 -9.93
C GLN A 146 -17.98 -0.82 -10.71
N ASN A 147 -18.09 -0.69 -12.03
CA ASN A 147 -16.96 -0.55 -12.92
C ASN A 147 -16.73 0.93 -13.24
N LEU A 148 -15.48 1.39 -13.21
CA LEU A 148 -15.07 2.78 -13.40
C LEU A 148 -13.89 2.81 -14.35
N GLY A 149 -14.08 3.33 -15.54
CA GLY A 149 -13.00 3.42 -16.52
C GLY A 149 -13.46 4.12 -17.80
N GLY A 150 -12.56 4.17 -18.76
CA GLY A 150 -12.78 4.85 -20.04
C GLY A 150 -12.43 3.99 -21.25
N LYS A 151 -11.55 4.46 -22.12
CA LYS A 151 -11.16 3.77 -23.36
C LYS A 151 -9.77 3.16 -23.31
N ARG A 152 -9.05 3.32 -22.21
CA ARG A 152 -7.69 2.84 -21.98
C ARG A 152 -7.61 2.24 -20.57
N ASP A 153 -6.43 1.80 -20.15
CA ASP A 153 -6.25 1.11 -18.89
C ASP A 153 -6.40 2.03 -17.66
N GLU A 154 -7.15 1.56 -16.66
CA GLU A 154 -7.21 2.09 -15.30
C GLU A 154 -6.69 1.05 -14.31
N PHE A 155 -5.78 1.46 -13.42
CA PHE A 155 -5.16 0.56 -12.44
C PHE A 155 -5.52 0.94 -11.02
N ALA A 156 -5.92 -0.05 -10.23
CA ALA A 156 -6.30 0.11 -8.84
C ALA A 156 -5.10 0.53 -7.96
N GLY A 157 -5.30 1.57 -7.15
CA GLY A 157 -4.34 2.05 -6.16
C GLY A 157 -4.78 1.76 -4.73
N GLY A 158 -5.82 2.42 -4.23
CA GLY A 158 -6.28 2.28 -2.85
C GLY A 158 -7.75 2.58 -2.65
N ILE A 159 -8.32 2.03 -1.58
CA ILE A 159 -9.73 2.22 -1.18
C ILE A 159 -9.84 2.51 0.31
N ALA A 160 -10.75 3.40 0.69
CA ALA A 160 -11.08 3.68 2.08
C ALA A 160 -12.59 3.90 2.26
N GLY A 161 -13.14 3.41 3.36
CA GLY A 161 -14.55 3.60 3.68
C GLY A 161 -14.85 5.04 4.14
N THR A 162 -16.03 5.56 3.77
CA THR A 162 -16.56 6.85 4.20
C THR A 162 -17.57 6.69 5.35
N ASP A 163 -17.87 7.75 6.10
CA ASP A 163 -18.79 7.70 7.26
C ASP A 163 -20.22 7.28 6.91
N ASN A 164 -20.63 7.56 5.68
CA ASN A 164 -21.96 7.22 5.18
C ASN A 164 -22.06 5.82 4.57
N GLY A 165 -21.04 4.97 4.77
CA GLY A 165 -21.02 3.57 4.31
C GLY A 165 -20.67 3.39 2.82
N GLY A 166 -20.24 4.44 2.14
CA GLY A 166 -19.68 4.42 0.79
C GLY A 166 -18.16 4.25 0.80
N ALA A 167 -17.51 4.59 -0.31
CA ALA A 167 -16.07 4.48 -0.52
C ALA A 167 -15.49 5.74 -1.14
N LEU A 168 -14.22 6.04 -0.82
CA LEU A 168 -13.32 6.82 -1.66
C LEU A 168 -12.30 5.86 -2.26
N VAL A 169 -12.12 5.90 -3.57
CA VAL A 169 -11.15 5.09 -4.31
C VAL A 169 -10.17 5.97 -5.04
N VAL A 170 -8.95 5.50 -5.16
CA VAL A 170 -7.91 6.11 -5.97
C VAL A 170 -7.26 5.06 -6.85
N GLY A 171 -6.84 5.48 -8.03
CA GLY A 171 -6.12 4.64 -8.97
C GLY A 171 -5.39 5.49 -9.99
N ASP A 172 -4.85 4.83 -10.99
CA ASP A 172 -4.19 5.45 -12.13
C ASP A 172 -5.14 5.36 -13.33
N SER A 173 -5.27 6.42 -14.12
CA SER A 173 -6.04 6.43 -15.38
C SER A 173 -5.18 6.86 -16.55
N GLU A 174 -5.28 6.11 -17.63
CA GLU A 174 -4.77 6.48 -18.93
C GLU A 174 -5.86 7.06 -19.84
N SER A 175 -7.14 6.94 -19.44
CA SER A 175 -8.28 7.46 -20.19
C SER A 175 -8.58 8.92 -19.93
N TYR A 176 -8.32 9.39 -18.72
CA TYR A 176 -8.71 10.71 -18.26
C TYR A 176 -7.50 11.49 -17.75
N GLY A 177 -7.49 12.81 -18.00
CA GLY A 177 -6.42 13.71 -17.60
C GLY A 177 -5.63 14.25 -18.80
N ASP A 178 -4.49 14.91 -18.52
CA ASP A 178 -3.70 15.63 -19.53
C ASP A 178 -2.36 14.92 -19.87
N GLY A 179 -2.03 13.81 -19.18
CA GLY A 179 -0.76 13.12 -19.27
C GLY A 179 -0.82 11.70 -19.81
N ASP A 180 0.31 11.00 -19.66
CA ASP A 180 0.37 9.58 -20.01
C ASP A 180 -0.44 8.74 -19.03
N LYS A 181 -0.45 9.17 -17.73
CA LYS A 181 -1.14 8.53 -16.64
C LYS A 181 -1.40 9.55 -15.53
N ASP A 182 -2.65 9.68 -15.13
CA ASP A 182 -3.08 10.61 -14.08
C ASP A 182 -3.75 9.88 -12.90
N ILE A 183 -3.72 10.50 -11.72
CA ILE A 183 -4.41 9.98 -10.54
C ILE A 183 -5.91 10.16 -10.75
N TYR A 184 -6.66 9.06 -10.79
CA TYR A 184 -8.11 9.05 -10.77
C TYR A 184 -8.64 8.91 -9.35
N ILE A 185 -9.61 9.73 -8.98
CA ILE A 185 -10.25 9.75 -7.66
C ILE A 185 -11.76 9.66 -7.89
N ALA A 186 -12.42 8.69 -7.23
CA ALA A 186 -13.87 8.57 -7.27
C ALA A 186 -14.46 8.34 -5.87
N LYS A 187 -15.56 9.03 -5.59
CA LYS A 187 -16.39 8.84 -4.40
C LYS A 187 -17.66 8.10 -4.77
N LEU A 188 -17.91 6.99 -4.08
CA LEU A 188 -19.12 6.19 -4.21
C LEU A 188 -20.00 6.31 -2.96
N ASP A 189 -21.30 6.29 -3.12
CA ASP A 189 -22.24 6.19 -2.01
C ASP A 189 -22.34 4.74 -1.47
N LYS A 190 -23.16 4.53 -0.44
CA LYS A 190 -23.34 3.22 0.19
C LYS A 190 -23.91 2.14 -0.75
N ASN A 191 -24.56 2.55 -1.84
CA ASN A 191 -25.17 1.69 -2.85
C ASN A 191 -24.25 1.44 -4.06
N GLY A 192 -23.03 1.98 -4.05
CA GLY A 192 -22.05 1.86 -5.14
C GLY A 192 -22.24 2.87 -6.28
N LYS A 193 -23.15 3.84 -6.14
CA LYS A 193 -23.32 4.89 -7.14
C LYS A 193 -22.21 5.94 -7.02
N VAL A 194 -21.58 6.30 -8.13
CA VAL A 194 -20.61 7.40 -8.20
C VAL A 194 -21.31 8.71 -7.84
N VAL A 195 -20.78 9.38 -6.83
CA VAL A 195 -21.24 10.70 -6.37
C VAL A 195 -20.49 11.80 -7.10
N ASN A 196 -19.20 11.63 -7.23
CA ASN A 196 -18.29 12.47 -7.99
C ASN A 196 -17.00 11.73 -8.30
N ASP A 197 -16.36 12.11 -9.39
CA ASP A 197 -15.04 11.66 -9.79
C ASP A 197 -14.27 12.78 -10.49
N HIS A 198 -12.96 12.68 -10.51
CA HIS A 198 -12.06 13.60 -11.21
C HIS A 198 -10.65 13.02 -11.26
N THR A 199 -9.80 13.62 -12.11
CA THR A 199 -8.38 13.31 -12.21
C THR A 199 -7.52 14.44 -11.63
N ILE A 200 -6.33 14.06 -11.17
CA ILE A 200 -5.28 14.98 -10.73
C ILE A 200 -3.96 14.51 -11.30
N GLY A 201 -3.35 15.35 -12.10
CA GLY A 201 -2.06 15.07 -12.69
C GLY A 201 -1.57 16.22 -13.56
N GLY A 202 -0.66 15.92 -14.43
CA GLY A 202 -0.05 16.86 -15.34
C GLY A 202 0.29 16.21 -16.68
N LYS A 203 1.31 16.72 -17.38
CA LYS A 203 1.72 16.16 -18.67
C LYS A 203 2.51 14.85 -18.57
N LYS A 204 2.93 14.48 -17.39
CA LYS A 204 3.72 13.27 -17.11
C LYS A 204 2.96 12.35 -16.19
N ALA A 205 3.49 11.15 -15.96
CA ALA A 205 2.84 10.16 -15.14
C ALA A 205 2.74 10.59 -13.67
N ASP A 206 1.53 10.64 -13.17
CA ASP A 206 1.16 10.79 -11.77
C ASP A 206 0.42 9.53 -11.32
N SER A 207 0.80 8.95 -10.19
CA SER A 207 0.26 7.66 -9.76
C SER A 207 -0.10 7.62 -8.28
N ALA A 208 -1.27 7.07 -7.96
CA ALA A 208 -1.70 6.78 -6.59
C ALA A 208 -1.58 5.28 -6.29
N LYS A 209 -0.81 4.92 -5.28
CA LYS A 209 -0.53 3.52 -4.90
C LYS A 209 -1.27 3.04 -3.66
N SER A 210 -1.62 3.95 -2.75
CA SER A 210 -2.33 3.60 -1.52
C SER A 210 -3.14 4.78 -1.00
N LEU A 211 -4.19 4.46 -0.23
CA LEU A 211 -5.10 5.43 0.38
C LEU A 211 -5.39 5.03 1.82
N THR A 212 -5.35 5.98 2.74
CA THR A 212 -5.80 5.78 4.11
C THR A 212 -6.74 6.88 4.56
N ARG A 213 -7.66 6.54 5.46
CA ARG A 213 -8.51 7.52 6.13
C ARG A 213 -7.86 7.97 7.43
N THR A 214 -7.71 9.28 7.63
CA THR A 214 -7.21 9.89 8.87
C THR A 214 -8.32 10.04 9.91
N ARG A 215 -7.95 10.22 11.19
CA ARG A 215 -8.92 10.28 12.30
C ARG A 215 -9.85 11.50 12.24
N ASP A 216 -9.45 12.56 11.54
CA ASP A 216 -10.27 13.75 11.28
C ASP A 216 -11.28 13.56 10.13
N GLY A 217 -11.47 12.32 9.67
CA GLY A 217 -12.42 11.95 8.62
C GLY A 217 -11.95 12.30 7.21
N LYS A 218 -10.73 12.83 7.06
CA LYS A 218 -10.10 13.14 5.77
C LYS A 218 -9.36 11.92 5.21
N PHE A 219 -8.77 12.06 4.04
CA PHE A 219 -8.04 10.97 3.37
C PHE A 219 -6.64 11.43 2.98
N VAL A 220 -5.69 10.50 2.97
CA VAL A 220 -4.36 10.74 2.43
C VAL A 220 -4.02 9.63 1.45
N LEU A 221 -3.70 10.01 0.23
CA LEU A 221 -3.12 9.13 -0.78
C LEU A 221 -1.61 9.32 -0.84
N VAL A 222 -0.91 8.27 -1.24
CA VAL A 222 0.51 8.27 -1.54
C VAL A 222 0.79 7.55 -2.86
N GLY A 223 1.91 7.90 -3.47
CA GLY A 223 2.36 7.31 -4.71
C GLY A 223 3.61 8.01 -5.22
N TYR A 224 3.63 8.33 -6.51
CA TYR A 224 4.71 9.07 -7.12
C TYR A 224 4.21 10.08 -8.16
N ARG A 225 5.09 11.00 -8.50
CA ARG A 225 4.93 11.96 -9.60
C ARG A 225 6.20 12.02 -10.42
N GLU A 226 6.11 11.86 -11.72
CA GLU A 226 7.24 12.12 -12.60
C GLU A 226 7.49 13.63 -12.76
N VAL A 227 8.75 14.06 -12.57
CA VAL A 227 9.10 15.50 -12.54
C VAL A 227 9.88 15.96 -13.75
N ALA A 228 11.08 15.46 -14.02
CA ALA A 228 11.97 16.00 -15.05
C ALA A 228 12.19 15.08 -16.25
N ARG A 229 12.57 13.85 -16.04
CA ARG A 229 12.87 12.84 -17.08
C ARG A 229 11.98 11.62 -16.88
N ALA A 230 11.77 10.82 -17.93
CA ALA A 230 11.11 9.53 -17.79
C ALA A 230 11.89 8.64 -16.81
N GLY A 231 11.20 8.13 -15.78
CA GLY A 231 11.80 7.34 -14.71
C GLY A 231 12.38 8.15 -13.54
N ASP A 232 12.29 9.48 -13.57
CA ASP A 232 12.59 10.38 -12.46
C ASP A 232 11.28 10.66 -11.69
N ALA A 233 10.92 9.73 -10.84
CA ALA A 233 9.67 9.73 -10.09
C ALA A 233 9.94 10.13 -8.64
N ASP A 234 9.28 11.17 -8.16
CA ASP A 234 9.35 11.65 -6.79
C ASP A 234 8.22 11.10 -5.93
N PHE A 235 8.47 10.89 -4.64
CA PHE A 235 7.45 10.61 -3.64
C PHE A 235 6.34 11.64 -3.69
N PHE A 236 5.12 11.18 -3.79
CA PHE A 236 3.95 12.04 -3.81
C PHE A 236 3.00 11.72 -2.64
N VAL A 237 2.60 12.75 -1.91
CA VAL A 237 1.65 12.67 -0.79
C VAL A 237 0.60 13.74 -0.94
N MET A 238 -0.69 13.39 -0.88
CA MET A 238 -1.79 14.32 -0.99
C MET A 238 -2.86 14.05 0.07
N LYS A 239 -3.32 15.10 0.75
CA LYS A 239 -4.48 15.05 1.62
C LYS A 239 -5.72 15.54 0.87
N LEU A 240 -6.79 14.78 1.03
CA LEU A 240 -8.10 15.01 0.41
C LEU A 240 -9.16 15.25 1.49
N ASP A 241 -10.16 16.03 1.16
CA ASP A 241 -11.37 16.15 1.98
C ASP A 241 -12.29 14.92 1.84
N GLU A 242 -13.44 14.94 2.50
CA GLU A 242 -14.45 13.88 2.46
C GLU A 242 -15.10 13.68 1.08
N ASN A 243 -14.89 14.61 0.16
CA ASN A 243 -15.38 14.55 -1.22
C ASN A 243 -14.28 14.20 -2.22
N GLY A 244 -13.07 13.90 -1.76
CA GLY A 244 -11.93 13.61 -2.62
C GLY A 244 -11.24 14.86 -3.17
N LYS A 245 -11.61 16.09 -2.75
CA LYS A 245 -10.95 17.32 -3.21
C LYS A 245 -9.65 17.54 -2.46
N LYS A 246 -8.63 18.01 -3.18
CA LYS A 246 -7.30 18.30 -2.64
C LYS A 246 -7.34 19.37 -1.55
N ILE A 247 -6.83 19.05 -0.35
CA ILE A 247 -6.55 19.99 0.72
C ILE A 247 -5.11 20.49 0.60
N TRP A 248 -4.15 19.59 0.50
CA TRP A 248 -2.74 19.88 0.23
C TRP A 248 -2.06 18.71 -0.51
N ALA A 249 -0.96 19.01 -1.18
CA ALA A 249 -0.08 18.01 -1.79
C ALA A 249 1.38 18.37 -1.51
N ARG A 250 2.25 17.36 -1.50
CA ARG A 250 3.69 17.47 -1.30
C ARG A 250 4.40 16.49 -2.21
N THR A 251 5.54 16.91 -2.73
CA THR A 251 6.46 16.09 -3.52
C THR A 251 7.83 16.14 -2.86
N TYR A 252 8.48 14.99 -2.76
CA TYR A 252 9.82 14.83 -2.20
C TYR A 252 10.59 13.83 -3.05
N GLY A 253 11.83 14.12 -3.37
CA GLY A 253 12.68 13.21 -4.14
C GLY A 253 13.97 13.89 -4.58
N GLN A 254 14.77 13.17 -5.34
CA GLN A 254 15.99 13.62 -6.04
C GLN A 254 16.04 12.93 -7.41
N GLU A 255 17.20 12.93 -8.08
CA GLU A 255 17.37 12.52 -9.49
C GLU A 255 17.17 11.03 -9.81
N ALA A 256 16.40 10.27 -9.06
CA ALA A 256 16.11 8.85 -9.35
C ALA A 256 14.70 8.45 -8.93
N GLU A 257 14.37 7.17 -9.06
CA GLU A 257 13.03 6.64 -8.77
C GLU A 257 12.75 6.58 -7.27
N ASP A 258 11.78 7.37 -6.81
CA ASP A 258 11.29 7.45 -5.44
C ASP A 258 9.77 7.21 -5.42
N ILE A 259 9.32 6.08 -4.87
CA ILE A 259 7.92 5.65 -4.91
C ILE A 259 7.41 5.28 -3.51
N LEU A 260 6.29 5.88 -3.09
CA LEU A 260 5.53 5.42 -1.92
C LEU A 260 4.49 4.37 -2.36
N LEU A 261 4.43 3.24 -1.64
CA LEU A 261 3.60 2.09 -1.97
C LEU A 261 2.50 1.83 -0.93
N GLY A 262 2.73 2.22 0.33
CA GLY A 262 1.78 2.01 1.41
C GLY A 262 1.69 3.20 2.35
N VAL A 263 0.52 3.40 2.98
CA VAL A 263 0.28 4.49 3.94
C VAL A 263 -0.66 4.06 5.05
N THR A 264 -0.38 4.50 6.28
CA THR A 264 -1.27 4.33 7.42
C THR A 264 -1.41 5.63 8.19
N ALA A 265 -2.63 5.89 8.73
CA ALA A 265 -2.89 7.02 9.59
C ALA A 265 -2.33 6.78 10.99
N THR A 266 -1.86 7.85 11.64
CA THR A 266 -1.35 7.82 13.01
C THR A 266 -2.28 8.52 13.99
N VAL A 267 -2.09 8.27 15.29
CA VAL A 267 -2.97 8.78 16.36
C VAL A 267 -3.00 10.32 16.46
N ASP A 268 -1.97 10.98 15.96
CA ASP A 268 -1.79 12.43 15.93
C ASP A 268 -2.36 13.12 14.67
N ASN A 269 -3.24 12.42 13.94
CA ASN A 269 -3.78 12.82 12.63
C ASN A 269 -2.73 12.99 11.51
N GLY A 270 -1.49 12.57 11.75
CA GLY A 270 -0.48 12.44 10.72
C GLY A 270 -0.56 11.10 10.01
N ILE A 271 0.45 10.80 9.22
CA ILE A 271 0.60 9.52 8.52
C ILE A 271 2.03 9.00 8.59
N VAL A 272 2.19 7.69 8.43
CA VAL A 272 3.44 7.06 8.02
C VAL A 272 3.26 6.43 6.65
N ALA A 273 4.16 6.76 5.74
CA ALA A 273 4.22 6.21 4.39
C ALA A 273 5.48 5.37 4.21
N ILE A 274 5.36 4.32 3.39
CA ILE A 274 6.44 3.37 3.11
C ILE A 274 6.56 3.14 1.61
N GLY A 275 7.75 2.81 1.15
CA GLY A 275 7.98 2.53 -0.26
C GLY A 275 9.41 2.14 -0.56
N LYS A 276 9.90 2.57 -1.72
CA LYS A 276 11.27 2.36 -2.17
C LYS A 276 11.88 3.66 -2.66
N THR A 277 13.21 3.76 -2.56
CA THR A 277 13.99 4.89 -3.04
C THR A 277 15.24 4.41 -3.76
N ARG A 278 15.62 5.12 -4.81
CA ARG A 278 16.93 5.00 -5.48
C ARG A 278 17.76 6.27 -5.36
N SER A 279 17.18 7.32 -4.80
CA SER A 279 17.84 8.61 -4.57
C SER A 279 18.57 8.67 -3.25
N TYR A 280 18.20 7.83 -2.29
CA TYR A 280 18.74 7.83 -0.93
C TYR A 280 19.16 6.42 -0.55
N GLY A 281 20.40 6.24 -0.06
CA GLY A 281 20.87 4.94 0.43
C GLY A 281 21.86 4.25 -0.52
N SER A 282 21.63 2.99 -0.87
CA SER A 282 22.51 2.19 -1.72
C SER A 282 22.32 2.49 -3.23
N GLU A 283 23.17 1.89 -4.07
CA GLU A 283 23.14 2.08 -5.53
C GLU A 283 21.89 1.46 -6.20
N GLN A 284 21.15 0.58 -5.51
CA GLN A 284 20.02 -0.14 -6.09
C GLN A 284 18.67 0.46 -5.64
N SER A 285 18.02 -0.13 -4.67
CA SER A 285 16.76 0.36 -4.14
C SER A 285 16.67 0.01 -2.66
N ASP A 286 16.39 1.00 -1.83
CA ASP A 286 16.24 0.84 -0.39
C ASP A 286 14.80 1.06 0.05
N LEU A 287 14.39 0.35 1.11
CA LEU A 287 13.12 0.58 1.77
C LEU A 287 13.13 1.95 2.45
N THR A 288 12.17 2.78 2.12
CA THR A 288 12.00 4.12 2.66
C THR A 288 10.77 4.20 3.58
N VAL A 289 10.88 4.97 4.65
CA VAL A 289 9.77 5.26 5.58
C VAL A 289 9.76 6.75 5.91
N MET A 290 8.61 7.39 5.73
CA MET A 290 8.43 8.82 5.96
C MET A 290 7.27 9.07 6.91
N LYS A 291 7.47 9.90 7.94
CA LYS A 291 6.43 10.36 8.86
C LYS A 291 6.09 11.81 8.57
N PHE A 292 4.79 12.07 8.44
CA PHE A 292 4.27 13.41 8.24
C PHE A 292 3.28 13.79 9.35
N ASP A 293 3.22 15.07 9.69
CA ASP A 293 2.18 15.61 10.55
C ASP A 293 0.84 15.80 9.79
N ALA A 294 -0.21 16.22 10.48
CA ALA A 294 -1.54 16.45 9.91
C ALA A 294 -1.57 17.52 8.80
N LYS A 295 -0.58 18.42 8.76
CA LYS A 295 -0.43 19.50 7.76
C LYS A 295 0.46 19.11 6.58
N GLY A 296 0.96 17.87 6.58
CA GLY A 296 1.85 17.35 5.54
C GLY A 296 3.31 17.81 5.67
N LYS A 297 3.73 18.29 6.84
CA LYS A 297 5.13 18.57 7.11
C LYS A 297 5.85 17.25 7.41
N LEU A 298 6.97 17.00 6.74
CA LEU A 298 7.84 15.89 7.02
C LEU A 298 8.44 16.03 8.42
N ILE A 299 8.24 15.01 9.27
CA ILE A 299 8.77 14.94 10.63
C ILE A 299 10.10 14.20 10.65
N TRP A 300 10.15 13.04 10.00
CA TRP A 300 11.36 12.26 9.80
C TRP A 300 11.27 11.39 8.55
N HIS A 301 12.43 11.09 7.99
CA HIS A 301 12.65 10.19 6.88
C HIS A 301 13.72 9.18 7.29
N LYS A 302 13.46 7.89 7.10
CA LYS A 302 14.36 6.78 7.43
C LYS A 302 14.51 5.84 6.26
N ILE A 303 15.72 5.34 6.07
CA ILE A 303 16.07 4.39 5.02
C ILE A 303 16.53 3.10 5.69
N TYR A 304 16.02 1.98 5.22
CA TYR A 304 16.40 0.65 5.65
C TYR A 304 16.75 -0.17 4.42
N GLY A 305 18.03 -0.33 4.18
CA GLY A 305 18.51 -1.03 3.01
C GLY A 305 19.87 -1.67 3.26
N PHE A 306 20.30 -2.42 2.25
CA PHE A 306 21.57 -3.14 2.24
C PHE A 306 22.23 -2.96 0.86
N LYS A 307 22.76 -4.05 0.30
CA LYS A 307 23.53 -3.97 -0.95
C LYS A 307 22.68 -3.96 -2.23
N TYR A 308 21.49 -4.58 -2.19
CA TYR A 308 20.68 -4.80 -3.39
C TYR A 308 19.30 -4.15 -3.29
N TYR A 309 18.21 -4.92 -3.44
CA TYR A 309 16.85 -4.38 -3.50
C TYR A 309 16.09 -4.63 -2.21
N GLU A 310 15.71 -3.57 -1.54
CA GLU A 310 14.74 -3.57 -0.45
C GLU A 310 13.60 -2.62 -0.78
N TYR A 311 12.39 -3.02 -0.46
CA TYR A 311 11.20 -2.19 -0.65
C TYR A 311 10.14 -2.51 0.39
N GLY A 312 9.33 -1.50 0.72
CA GLY A 312 8.20 -1.64 1.63
C GLY A 312 6.87 -1.50 0.90
N ASN A 313 5.98 -2.48 1.06
CA ASN A 313 4.67 -2.50 0.42
C ASN A 313 3.55 -1.96 1.32
N ALA A 314 3.56 -2.31 2.61
CA ALA A 314 2.52 -1.90 3.53
C ALA A 314 3.04 -1.62 4.94
N VAL A 315 2.29 -0.82 5.70
CA VAL A 315 2.62 -0.42 7.06
C VAL A 315 1.36 -0.39 7.93
N ALA A 316 1.47 -0.93 9.16
CA ALA A 316 0.43 -0.85 10.18
C ALA A 316 0.98 -0.22 11.46
N THR A 317 0.13 0.52 12.20
CA THR A 317 0.48 1.06 13.53
C THR A 317 0.37 -0.01 14.59
N THR A 318 1.26 0.00 15.59
CA THR A 318 1.19 -0.85 16.80
C THR A 318 0.41 -0.15 17.93
N ARG A 319 0.08 -0.88 19.02
CA ARG A 319 -0.62 -0.30 20.19
C ARG A 319 0.19 0.76 20.91
N ASP A 320 1.50 0.62 20.96
CA ASP A 320 2.45 1.53 21.60
C ASP A 320 2.86 2.73 20.70
N GLY A 321 2.20 2.86 19.55
CA GLY A 321 2.43 3.95 18.59
C GLY A 321 3.62 3.76 17.67
N GLY A 322 4.23 2.58 17.67
CA GLY A 322 5.23 2.16 16.69
C GLY A 322 4.61 1.67 15.39
N PHE A 323 5.41 0.99 14.57
CA PHE A 323 5.02 0.57 13.22
C PHE A 323 5.53 -0.83 12.90
N ILE A 324 4.70 -1.62 12.23
CA ILE A 324 5.13 -2.85 11.53
C ILE A 324 5.10 -2.56 10.04
N LEU A 325 6.19 -2.82 9.39
CA LEU A 325 6.42 -2.63 7.97
C LEU A 325 6.64 -3.98 7.30
N VAL A 326 6.09 -4.13 6.11
CA VAL A 326 6.26 -5.37 5.35
C VAL A 326 6.61 -5.06 3.89
N GLY A 327 7.37 -5.95 3.28
CA GLY A 327 7.82 -5.81 1.89
C GLY A 327 8.68 -6.98 1.45
N GLY A 328 9.70 -6.70 0.67
CA GLY A 328 10.63 -7.69 0.16
C GLY A 328 12.08 -7.24 0.23
N THR A 329 12.98 -8.21 0.29
CA THR A 329 14.42 -8.04 0.18
C THR A 329 15.03 -9.14 -0.67
N ASN A 330 16.05 -8.82 -1.47
CA ASN A 330 16.88 -9.82 -2.12
C ASN A 330 18.33 -9.82 -1.61
N THR A 331 18.61 -9.03 -0.59
CA THR A 331 19.92 -9.02 0.09
C THR A 331 19.95 -9.98 1.27
N LEU A 332 18.81 -10.13 1.95
CA LEU A 332 18.67 -10.97 3.13
C LEU A 332 17.84 -12.22 2.79
N GLY A 333 18.13 -13.33 3.43
CA GLY A 333 17.44 -14.59 3.20
C GLY A 333 18.21 -15.53 2.30
N LYS A 334 17.54 -16.59 1.80
CA LYS A 334 18.15 -17.63 0.97
C LYS A 334 17.71 -17.56 -0.49
N GLY A 335 16.55 -16.94 -0.77
CA GLY A 335 15.93 -16.90 -2.08
C GLY A 335 16.25 -15.64 -2.89
N ASN A 336 15.69 -15.58 -4.10
CA ASN A 336 15.79 -14.39 -4.96
C ASN A 336 15.10 -13.16 -4.36
N HIS A 337 13.99 -13.38 -3.61
CA HIS A 337 13.30 -12.40 -2.80
C HIS A 337 12.77 -13.11 -1.56
N SER A 338 12.90 -12.48 -0.40
CA SER A 338 12.35 -12.96 0.86
C SER A 338 11.42 -11.91 1.46
N ALA A 339 10.33 -12.36 2.08
CA ALA A 339 9.41 -11.47 2.77
C ALA A 339 10.11 -10.79 3.94
N TYR A 340 10.15 -9.46 3.94
CA TYR A 340 10.85 -8.66 4.93
C TYR A 340 9.86 -7.96 5.86
N VAL A 341 10.01 -8.19 7.16
CA VAL A 341 9.15 -7.62 8.22
C VAL A 341 10.02 -6.86 9.21
N LEU A 342 9.67 -5.60 9.45
CA LEU A 342 10.38 -4.72 10.39
C LEU A 342 9.41 -4.17 11.44
N ALA A 343 9.89 -4.02 12.66
CA ALA A 343 9.20 -3.29 13.71
C ALA A 343 10.00 -2.03 14.07
N LEU A 344 9.33 -0.89 14.02
CA LEU A 344 9.91 0.41 14.41
C LEU A 344 9.20 0.96 15.65
N ASN A 345 9.92 1.72 16.47
CA ASN A 345 9.30 2.51 17.51
C ASN A 345 8.64 3.78 16.92
N LYS A 346 7.96 4.58 17.75
CA LYS A 346 7.22 5.78 17.34
C LYS A 346 8.07 6.88 16.67
N VAL A 347 9.39 6.86 16.89
CA VAL A 347 10.34 7.82 16.29
C VAL A 347 11.09 7.24 15.07
N GLY A 348 10.67 6.08 14.61
CA GLY A 348 11.22 5.44 13.42
C GLY A 348 12.53 4.69 13.66
N GLU A 349 12.89 4.32 14.88
CA GLU A 349 14.08 3.49 15.15
C GLU A 349 13.72 2.01 15.05
N LEU A 350 14.60 1.23 14.43
CA LEU A 350 14.42 -0.21 14.27
C LEU A 350 14.51 -0.91 15.64
N ILE A 351 13.43 -1.63 15.99
CA ILE A 351 13.36 -2.46 17.18
C ILE A 351 13.69 -3.92 16.86
N TRP A 352 13.18 -4.39 15.73
CA TRP A 352 13.28 -5.78 15.30
C TRP A 352 13.11 -5.88 13.79
N SER A 353 13.76 -6.85 13.18
CA SER A 353 13.50 -7.24 11.79
C SER A 353 13.69 -8.74 11.62
N HIS A 354 12.93 -9.30 10.69
CA HIS A 354 13.05 -10.71 10.34
C HIS A 354 12.70 -10.91 8.86
N VAL A 355 13.30 -11.96 8.28
CA VAL A 355 13.03 -12.40 6.90
C VAL A 355 12.34 -13.75 6.96
N TYR A 356 11.29 -13.88 6.17
CA TYR A 356 10.52 -15.10 6.03
C TYR A 356 10.58 -15.57 4.59
N GLY A 357 10.50 -16.88 4.39
CA GLY A 357 10.63 -17.53 3.11
C GLY A 357 11.85 -18.45 3.03
N ASP A 358 12.02 -19.12 1.91
CA ASP A 358 13.13 -20.05 1.68
C ASP A 358 13.82 -19.75 0.33
N GLU A 359 14.07 -20.74 -0.52
CA GLU A 359 14.99 -20.62 -1.68
C GLU A 359 14.41 -19.87 -2.90
N ARG A 360 13.08 -19.63 -2.94
CA ARG A 360 12.41 -18.98 -4.07
C ARG A 360 11.94 -17.58 -3.71
N LYS A 361 10.91 -17.12 -4.41
CA LYS A 361 10.31 -15.81 -4.21
C LYS A 361 9.27 -15.86 -3.08
N ASP A 362 9.46 -15.05 -2.07
CA ASP A 362 8.51 -14.78 -1.00
C ASP A 362 8.39 -13.27 -0.81
N VAL A 363 7.20 -12.73 -0.85
CA VAL A 363 6.97 -11.27 -0.71
C VAL A 363 5.79 -11.01 0.20
N ALA A 364 5.96 -10.10 1.14
CA ALA A 364 4.87 -9.57 1.96
C ALA A 364 4.26 -8.34 1.30
N HIS A 365 2.94 -8.35 1.06
CA HIS A 365 2.22 -7.27 0.38
C HIS A 365 1.34 -6.44 1.29
N GLY A 366 0.65 -7.07 2.25
CA GLY A 366 -0.29 -6.42 3.14
C GLY A 366 -0.04 -6.72 4.61
N VAL A 367 -0.44 -5.81 5.50
CA VAL A 367 -0.34 -6.00 6.97
C VAL A 367 -1.50 -5.32 7.68
N ALA A 368 -2.13 -6.02 8.62
CA ALA A 368 -3.16 -5.47 9.49
C ALA A 368 -2.87 -5.76 10.96
N ARG A 369 -3.10 -4.76 11.82
CA ARG A 369 -3.11 -4.94 13.27
C ARG A 369 -4.44 -5.53 13.72
N MET A 370 -4.38 -6.63 14.47
CA MET A 370 -5.53 -7.31 15.03
C MET A 370 -5.96 -6.70 16.38
N SER A 371 -7.17 -7.02 16.82
CA SER A 371 -7.73 -6.55 18.11
C SER A 371 -6.92 -6.99 19.32
N ASP A 372 -6.27 -8.16 19.27
CA ASP A 372 -5.38 -8.68 20.32
C ASP A 372 -4.00 -7.97 20.35
N GLY A 373 -3.72 -7.11 19.38
CA GLY A 373 -2.45 -6.38 19.24
C GLY A 373 -1.39 -7.09 18.41
N SER A 374 -1.61 -8.35 18.04
CA SER A 374 -0.81 -9.02 17.02
C SER A 374 -1.00 -8.38 15.64
N VAL A 375 -0.16 -8.73 14.70
CA VAL A 375 -0.33 -8.36 13.29
C VAL A 375 -0.42 -9.59 12.42
N ILE A 376 -1.23 -9.50 11.36
CA ILE A 376 -1.25 -10.49 10.29
C ILE A 376 -0.64 -9.85 9.06
N VAL A 377 0.35 -10.53 8.50
CA VAL A 377 1.02 -10.23 7.24
C VAL A 377 0.47 -11.16 6.17
N VAL A 378 0.22 -10.64 4.98
CA VAL A 378 -0.21 -11.43 3.82
C VAL A 378 0.67 -11.15 2.62
N GLY A 379 0.76 -12.11 1.71
CA GLY A 379 1.59 -11.98 0.52
C GLY A 379 1.57 -13.20 -0.36
N GLU A 380 2.70 -13.46 -0.99
CA GLU A 380 2.92 -14.59 -1.89
C GLU A 380 4.14 -15.41 -1.49
N SER A 381 4.13 -16.70 -1.79
CA SER A 381 5.26 -17.60 -1.61
C SER A 381 5.31 -18.68 -2.70
N ASP A 382 6.48 -18.82 -3.32
CA ASP A 382 6.81 -19.89 -4.26
C ASP A 382 7.63 -20.99 -3.58
N SER A 383 8.08 -20.78 -2.34
CA SER A 383 9.11 -21.63 -1.71
C SER A 383 8.61 -23.01 -1.33
N TYR A 384 7.30 -23.23 -1.21
CA TYR A 384 6.75 -24.44 -0.62
C TYR A 384 5.87 -25.25 -1.58
N SER A 385 5.71 -24.80 -2.85
CA SER A 385 4.91 -25.49 -3.86
C SER A 385 5.43 -25.20 -5.28
N ARG A 386 4.78 -25.78 -6.30
CA ARG A 386 5.12 -25.52 -7.72
C ARG A 386 4.50 -24.21 -8.21
N ALA A 387 3.36 -23.83 -7.66
CA ALA A 387 2.65 -22.58 -7.95
C ALA A 387 2.86 -21.56 -6.85
N THR A 388 2.66 -20.28 -7.15
CA THR A 388 2.64 -19.20 -6.16
C THR A 388 1.44 -19.37 -5.25
N ASN A 389 1.66 -19.42 -3.94
CA ASN A 389 0.60 -19.53 -2.96
C ASN A 389 0.39 -18.24 -2.20
N PHE A 390 -0.85 -18.00 -1.82
CA PHE A 390 -1.26 -17.04 -0.84
C PHE A 390 -0.60 -17.36 0.52
N TYR A 391 0.23 -16.47 1.00
CA TYR A 391 0.99 -16.58 2.24
C TYR A 391 0.36 -15.75 3.35
N MET A 392 0.25 -16.34 4.55
CA MET A 392 -0.16 -15.64 5.78
C MET A 392 0.81 -15.92 6.91
N LEU A 393 1.13 -14.87 7.67
CA LEU A 393 1.99 -14.92 8.84
C LEU A 393 1.35 -14.10 9.96
N LYS A 394 1.20 -14.70 11.14
CA LYS A 394 0.84 -13.97 12.38
C LYS A 394 2.08 -13.71 13.20
N VAL A 395 2.29 -12.45 13.54
CA VAL A 395 3.41 -11.98 14.37
C VAL A 395 2.85 -11.33 15.63
N SER A 396 3.44 -11.64 16.78
CA SER A 396 3.11 -11.05 18.08
C SER A 396 4.38 -10.60 18.81
N LYS A 397 4.21 -9.62 19.69
CA LYS A 397 5.26 -9.15 20.60
C LYS A 397 5.34 -10.07 21.81
#